data_debd632161fbd735a0c2f39ae22f2bed
#
_entry.id   debd632161fbd735a0c2f39ae22f2bed
#
_cell.length_a   1.000
_cell.length_b   1.000
_cell.length_c   1.000
_cell.angle_alpha   90.00
_cell.angle_beta   90.00
_cell.angle_gamma   90.00
#
_symmetry.space_group_name_H-M   'P 1'
#
loop_
_entity.id
_entity.type
_entity.pdbx_description
1 polymer ?
#
loop_
_entity_poly.entity_id
_entity_poly.type
_entity_poly.pdbx_seq_one_letter_code
_entity_poly.pdbx_strand_id
1 'polypeptide(L)'
;MSELTSQIERRRTFAIISPPDAGKTTLTEKFLLYGGAIQSAGSVKGKQSDKHAVSDWMDIEKQRGISITSSVLQFEYDGYCINILDTPGHQDFSEDTYRTLMAADSAVMVIDAAKGIEPQTRKLFKVCAMRDIPIFTFINKLDREARDPFDLLDELEREFGINTYPMNWPIGCGQKFRGDYDRDKRQILFFDNAHRGRELIHGVECEITDTEKLDELIGPYQREELVEQVELIDGASADFDLEAIRHGKLSPVFFGSALNNFGIEPFLEHFLKMTTSPLPRVAEGKEINPFDENFTAFVFKIQANMNKAHRDRIAFMRICSGKFERGKDYYHVQGNKAFRLSQPQQMMADERAVIDEAYAGDIIGVFDPGIFSIGDTICEKGEKVRFEGIPTFAPEHFAMVEQVDSMKRKQFAKGMNQIAQEGAIQIFFEPNSGLERVIVGVVGVLQFEVLEHRLKSEYGCDLRRTNLGYSQIRWIENEGLDPKTLKLSHDTKWVQDFRGKNLLIFTSEWAIRWVMEDNPNLKLAEFSRDEQKED
;
A
#
# COMPACT_ATOMS: atom_id res chain seq x y z
N MET A 1 -21.73 -14.33 21.50
CA MET A 1 -20.91 -13.28 20.87
C MET A 1 -21.82 -12.11 20.56
N SER A 2 -21.41 -10.87 20.81
CA SER A 2 -22.21 -9.71 20.40
C SER A 2 -22.19 -9.58 18.87
N GLU A 3 -23.18 -8.88 18.30
CA GLU A 3 -23.20 -8.62 16.85
C GLU A 3 -21.95 -7.86 16.43
N LEU A 4 -21.52 -6.87 17.22
CA LEU A 4 -20.29 -6.11 17.00
C LEU A 4 -19.06 -7.02 16.89
N THR A 5 -18.88 -7.93 17.84
CA THR A 5 -17.75 -8.88 17.85
C THR A 5 -17.76 -9.76 16.60
N SER A 6 -18.92 -10.33 16.23
CA SER A 6 -19.04 -11.18 15.04
C SER A 6 -18.73 -10.43 13.75
N GLN A 7 -19.17 -9.17 13.65
CA GLN A 7 -18.89 -8.33 12.49
C GLN A 7 -17.41 -7.97 12.38
N ILE A 8 -16.72 -7.71 13.49
CA ILE A 8 -15.29 -7.39 13.49
C ILE A 8 -14.45 -8.63 13.16
N GLU A 9 -14.77 -9.79 13.74
CA GLU A 9 -14.02 -11.04 13.54
C GLU A 9 -13.99 -11.52 12.08
N ARG A 10 -15.03 -11.24 11.31
CA ARG A 10 -15.08 -11.64 9.89
C ARG A 10 -14.29 -10.72 8.95
N ARG A 11 -13.74 -9.59 9.44
CA ARG A 11 -13.01 -8.63 8.61
C ARG A 11 -11.55 -9.00 8.41
N ARG A 12 -11.10 -8.83 7.17
CA ARG A 12 -9.71 -9.05 6.75
C ARG A 12 -9.26 -7.87 5.92
N THR A 13 -8.26 -7.12 6.43
CA THR A 13 -7.76 -5.92 5.77
C THR A 13 -6.27 -6.07 5.53
N PHE A 14 -5.90 -6.24 4.27
CA PHE A 14 -4.51 -6.49 3.89
C PHE A 14 -4.07 -5.65 2.71
N ALA A 15 -2.77 -5.35 2.69
CA ALA A 15 -2.14 -4.69 1.56
C ALA A 15 -1.48 -5.71 0.64
N ILE A 16 -1.55 -5.47 -0.67
CA ILE A 16 -0.76 -6.22 -1.65
C ILE A 16 0.45 -5.37 -2.03
N ILE A 17 1.64 -5.87 -1.73
CA ILE A 17 2.92 -5.21 -1.97
C ILE A 17 3.77 -6.01 -2.95
N SER A 18 4.49 -5.33 -3.82
CA SER A 18 5.39 -5.97 -4.78
C SER A 18 6.36 -4.99 -5.39
N PRO A 19 7.48 -5.47 -5.93
CA PRO A 19 8.25 -4.69 -6.88
C PRO A 19 7.46 -4.49 -8.19
N PRO A 20 7.91 -3.58 -9.06
CA PRO A 20 7.29 -3.38 -10.37
C PRO A 20 7.24 -4.67 -11.19
N ASP A 21 6.18 -4.84 -11.95
CA ASP A 21 5.99 -5.98 -12.85
C ASP A 21 5.93 -7.39 -12.20
N ALA A 22 5.91 -7.54 -10.89
CA ALA A 22 5.78 -8.86 -10.24
C ALA A 22 4.39 -9.52 -10.43
N GLY A 23 3.41 -8.75 -10.91
CA GLY A 23 2.05 -9.25 -11.19
C GLY A 23 1.02 -8.93 -10.11
N LYS A 24 1.30 -7.90 -9.30
CA LYS A 24 0.42 -7.43 -8.23
C LYS A 24 -1.00 -7.15 -8.70
N THR A 25 -1.14 -6.22 -9.67
CA THR A 25 -2.44 -5.83 -10.22
C THR A 25 -3.21 -7.04 -10.82
N THR A 26 -2.49 -7.97 -11.46
CA THR A 26 -3.09 -9.22 -11.94
C THR A 26 -3.62 -10.06 -10.78
N LEU A 27 -2.86 -10.19 -9.69
CA LEU A 27 -3.29 -10.93 -8.50
C LEU A 27 -4.52 -10.28 -7.85
N THR A 28 -4.52 -8.95 -7.71
CA THR A 28 -5.66 -8.18 -7.18
C THR A 28 -6.93 -8.43 -8.00
N GLU A 29 -6.84 -8.34 -9.33
CA GLU A 29 -7.95 -8.64 -10.24
C GLU A 29 -8.48 -10.08 -10.09
N LYS A 30 -7.57 -11.04 -9.84
CA LYS A 30 -7.98 -12.43 -9.61
C LYS A 30 -8.71 -12.61 -8.27
N PHE A 31 -8.29 -11.94 -7.21
CA PHE A 31 -9.03 -11.96 -5.95
C PHE A 31 -10.45 -11.40 -6.11
N LEU A 32 -10.61 -10.31 -6.86
CA LEU A 32 -11.93 -9.76 -7.18
C LEU A 32 -12.78 -10.72 -8.03
N LEU A 33 -12.16 -11.46 -8.94
CA LEU A 33 -12.83 -12.45 -9.78
C LEU A 33 -13.34 -13.63 -8.93
N TYR A 34 -12.48 -14.19 -8.06
CA TYR A 34 -12.86 -15.28 -7.15
C TYR A 34 -13.91 -14.83 -6.11
N GLY A 35 -13.82 -13.59 -5.65
CA GLY A 35 -14.84 -12.98 -4.78
C GLY A 35 -16.16 -12.63 -5.49
N GLY A 36 -16.26 -12.87 -6.81
CA GLY A 36 -17.46 -12.54 -7.59
C GLY A 36 -17.72 -11.03 -7.73
N ALA A 37 -16.77 -10.19 -7.32
CA ALA A 37 -16.90 -8.74 -7.41
C ALA A 37 -16.78 -8.23 -8.85
N ILE A 38 -16.08 -8.97 -9.71
CA ILE A 38 -15.99 -8.71 -11.15
C ILE A 38 -16.31 -9.99 -11.95
N GLN A 39 -16.87 -9.82 -13.16
CA GLN A 39 -17.22 -10.97 -14.02
C GLN A 39 -16.06 -11.49 -14.87
N SER A 40 -15.05 -10.65 -15.09
CA SER A 40 -13.85 -11.01 -15.84
C SER A 40 -12.68 -10.12 -15.44
N ALA A 41 -11.51 -10.71 -15.20
CA ALA A 41 -10.32 -9.95 -14.86
C ALA A 41 -9.81 -9.10 -16.05
N GLY A 42 -9.38 -7.88 -15.76
CA GLY A 42 -8.72 -7.00 -16.72
C GLY A 42 -7.26 -7.42 -16.97
N SER A 43 -6.62 -6.84 -17.99
CA SER A 43 -5.21 -7.10 -18.32
C SER A 43 -4.40 -5.80 -18.34
N VAL A 44 -3.26 -5.78 -17.67
CA VAL A 44 -2.33 -4.63 -17.63
C VAL A 44 -1.52 -4.50 -18.94
N LYS A 45 -1.25 -5.60 -19.63
CA LYS A 45 -0.45 -5.64 -20.86
C LYS A 45 -1.18 -6.36 -21.99
N GLY A 46 -1.98 -5.62 -22.73
CA GLY A 46 -2.57 -6.14 -23.98
C GLY A 46 -2.96 -5.02 -24.91
N LYS A 47 -2.30 -4.92 -26.06
CA LYS A 47 -2.62 -3.97 -27.13
C LYS A 47 -4.04 -4.16 -27.74
N GLN A 48 -4.86 -5.08 -27.22
CA GLN A 48 -6.16 -5.47 -27.77
C GLN A 48 -7.25 -5.81 -26.75
N SER A 49 -7.08 -5.57 -25.45
CA SER A 49 -8.19 -5.71 -24.51
C SER A 49 -8.74 -4.33 -24.13
N ASP A 50 -9.99 -4.06 -24.45
CA ASP A 50 -10.70 -2.82 -24.08
C ASP A 50 -11.00 -2.69 -22.57
N LYS A 51 -10.52 -3.61 -21.73
CA LYS A 51 -10.70 -3.59 -20.26
C LYS A 51 -9.37 -3.40 -19.56
N HIS A 52 -9.21 -2.23 -18.95
CA HIS A 52 -8.13 -1.95 -18.01
C HIS A 52 -8.44 -2.56 -16.64
N ALA A 53 -7.42 -2.71 -15.79
CA ALA A 53 -7.60 -3.17 -14.42
C ALA A 53 -8.47 -2.17 -13.61
N VAL A 54 -9.32 -2.71 -12.75
CA VAL A 54 -10.22 -1.90 -11.91
C VAL A 54 -9.44 -1.02 -10.93
N SER A 55 -8.27 -1.47 -10.48
CA SER A 55 -7.38 -0.74 -9.59
C SER A 55 -6.73 0.50 -10.24
N ASP A 56 -6.52 0.49 -11.57
CA ASP A 56 -5.85 1.57 -12.30
C ASP A 56 -6.89 2.54 -12.91
N TRP A 57 -7.29 3.54 -12.16
CA TRP A 57 -8.35 4.46 -12.57
C TRP A 57 -7.86 5.74 -13.27
N MET A 58 -6.61 6.17 -13.02
CA MET A 58 -6.05 7.36 -13.66
C MET A 58 -5.68 7.11 -15.13
N ASP A 59 -5.89 8.12 -16.01
CA ASP A 59 -5.49 8.03 -17.41
C ASP A 59 -3.99 7.79 -17.59
N ILE A 60 -3.16 8.38 -16.71
CA ILE A 60 -1.71 8.21 -16.75
C ILE A 60 -1.27 6.79 -16.32
N GLU A 61 -1.98 6.17 -15.37
CA GLU A 61 -1.77 4.76 -14.99
C GLU A 61 -2.02 3.83 -16.16
N LYS A 62 -3.16 4.03 -16.84
CA LYS A 62 -3.56 3.27 -18.04
C LYS A 62 -2.59 3.44 -19.20
N GLN A 63 -2.10 4.67 -19.42
CA GLN A 63 -1.14 4.96 -20.49
C GLN A 63 0.25 4.37 -20.23
N ARG A 64 0.69 4.38 -18.97
CA ARG A 64 2.03 3.91 -18.55
C ARG A 64 2.04 2.43 -18.20
N GLY A 65 0.89 1.84 -17.85
CA GLY A 65 0.77 0.47 -17.36
C GLY A 65 1.43 0.27 -15.99
N ILE A 66 1.42 1.32 -15.14
CA ILE A 66 1.94 1.28 -13.77
C ILE A 66 0.91 1.92 -12.83
N SER A 67 0.70 1.33 -11.66
CA SER A 67 -0.11 1.92 -10.61
C SER A 67 0.67 3.05 -9.92
N ILE A 68 0.02 4.20 -9.76
CA ILE A 68 0.61 5.43 -9.20
C ILE A 68 0.08 5.68 -7.80
N THR A 69 -1.22 5.40 -7.59
CA THR A 69 -1.90 5.58 -6.31
C THR A 69 -2.44 4.26 -5.80
N SER A 70 -2.50 4.13 -4.48
CA SER A 70 -3.15 2.97 -3.86
C SER A 70 -4.65 2.97 -4.14
N SER A 71 -5.22 1.80 -4.34
CA SER A 71 -6.66 1.58 -4.48
C SER A 71 -7.21 0.79 -3.31
N VAL A 72 -8.43 1.11 -2.89
CA VAL A 72 -9.17 0.38 -1.86
C VAL A 72 -10.27 -0.42 -2.54
N LEU A 73 -10.28 -1.71 -2.35
CA LEU A 73 -11.23 -2.63 -2.97
C LEU A 73 -11.84 -3.51 -1.88
N GLN A 74 -13.16 -3.71 -1.93
CA GLN A 74 -13.89 -4.46 -0.91
C GLN A 74 -14.83 -5.46 -1.57
N PHE A 75 -14.93 -6.65 -0.98
CA PHE A 75 -15.86 -7.70 -1.39
C PHE A 75 -16.08 -8.71 -0.26
N GLU A 76 -17.09 -9.54 -0.40
CA GLU A 76 -17.34 -10.68 0.50
C GLU A 76 -16.94 -12.00 -0.15
N TYR A 77 -16.27 -12.85 0.61
CA TYR A 77 -15.88 -14.19 0.17
C TYR A 77 -15.86 -15.16 1.35
N ASP A 78 -16.50 -16.30 1.23
CA ASP A 78 -16.54 -17.38 2.24
C ASP A 78 -16.88 -16.89 3.66
N GLY A 79 -17.85 -15.98 3.77
CA GLY A 79 -18.28 -15.38 5.04
C GLY A 79 -17.37 -14.29 5.59
N TYR A 80 -16.22 -14.02 4.98
CA TYR A 80 -15.33 -12.92 5.32
C TYR A 80 -15.69 -11.64 4.56
N CYS A 81 -15.46 -10.49 5.22
CA CYS A 81 -15.51 -9.17 4.60
C CYS A 81 -14.07 -8.72 4.34
N ILE A 82 -13.71 -8.65 3.08
CA ILE A 82 -12.33 -8.48 2.63
C ILE A 82 -12.11 -7.05 2.16
N ASN A 83 -11.07 -6.40 2.71
CA ASN A 83 -10.60 -5.09 2.30
C ASN A 83 -9.19 -5.24 1.72
N ILE A 84 -9.03 -5.04 0.42
CA ILE A 84 -7.74 -5.05 -0.25
C ILE A 84 -7.24 -3.62 -0.42
N LEU A 85 -6.00 -3.40 -0.02
CA LEU A 85 -5.24 -2.20 -0.26
C LEU A 85 -4.22 -2.49 -1.36
N ASP A 86 -4.55 -2.18 -2.60
CA ASP A 86 -3.63 -2.35 -3.73
C ASP A 86 -2.66 -1.17 -3.78
N THR A 87 -1.36 -1.41 -3.58
CA THR A 87 -0.34 -0.35 -3.45
C THR A 87 0.42 -0.14 -4.75
N PRO A 88 1.01 1.06 -5.00
CA PRO A 88 1.94 1.23 -6.11
C PRO A 88 3.15 0.31 -5.99
N GLY A 89 3.57 -0.31 -7.11
CA GLY A 89 4.78 -1.14 -7.13
C GLY A 89 6.08 -0.34 -7.34
N HIS A 90 6.00 0.87 -7.91
CA HIS A 90 7.18 1.66 -8.24
C HIS A 90 7.73 2.42 -7.04
N GLN A 91 9.06 2.45 -6.89
CA GLN A 91 9.74 3.09 -5.76
C GLN A 91 9.45 4.59 -5.60
N ASP A 92 9.17 5.29 -6.70
CA ASP A 92 8.84 6.72 -6.68
C ASP A 92 7.55 7.03 -5.92
N PHE A 93 6.69 6.02 -5.70
CA PHE A 93 5.43 6.13 -4.97
C PHE A 93 5.46 5.39 -3.62
N SER A 94 6.66 5.13 -3.08
CA SER A 94 6.85 4.40 -1.82
C SER A 94 6.18 5.07 -0.62
N GLU A 95 6.02 6.38 -0.63
CA GLU A 95 5.33 7.11 0.45
C GLU A 95 3.83 6.77 0.49
N ASP A 96 3.16 6.68 -0.67
CA ASP A 96 1.76 6.23 -0.72
C ASP A 96 1.60 4.78 -0.26
N THR A 97 2.55 3.91 -0.65
CA THR A 97 2.61 2.53 -0.16
C THR A 97 2.78 2.47 1.35
N TYR A 98 3.65 3.27 1.93
CA TYR A 98 3.87 3.33 3.38
C TYR A 98 2.58 3.74 4.11
N ARG A 99 1.94 4.84 3.68
CA ARG A 99 0.68 5.33 4.28
C ARG A 99 -0.41 4.26 4.22
N THR A 100 -0.51 3.57 3.10
CA THR A 100 -1.49 2.50 2.88
C THR A 100 -1.21 1.30 3.77
N LEU A 101 0.04 0.90 3.95
CA LEU A 101 0.44 -0.14 4.89
C LEU A 101 0.09 0.21 6.34
N MET A 102 0.05 1.51 6.70
CA MET A 102 -0.42 1.93 8.02
C MET A 102 -1.89 1.55 8.28
N ALA A 103 -2.70 1.39 7.25
CA ALA A 103 -4.10 0.97 7.37
C ALA A 103 -4.32 -0.55 7.32
N ALA A 104 -3.30 -1.35 6.96
CA ALA A 104 -3.38 -2.80 6.83
C ALA A 104 -3.15 -3.53 8.17
N ASP A 105 -3.68 -4.75 8.28
CA ASP A 105 -3.46 -5.68 9.38
C ASP A 105 -2.56 -6.86 8.98
N SER A 106 -2.37 -7.07 7.67
CA SER A 106 -1.44 -8.04 7.10
C SER A 106 -0.98 -7.58 5.71
N ALA A 107 0.02 -8.25 5.15
CA ALA A 107 0.52 -7.96 3.81
C ALA A 107 0.65 -9.24 2.99
N VAL A 108 0.30 -9.15 1.70
CA VAL A 108 0.60 -10.16 0.68
C VAL A 108 1.77 -9.62 -0.14
N MET A 109 2.92 -10.26 -0.05
CA MET A 109 4.12 -9.90 -0.79
C MET A 109 4.22 -10.75 -2.06
N VAL A 110 4.14 -10.10 -3.21
CA VAL A 110 4.23 -10.77 -4.52
C VAL A 110 5.64 -10.68 -5.05
N ILE A 111 6.24 -11.82 -5.39
CA ILE A 111 7.61 -11.97 -5.90
C ILE A 111 7.55 -12.61 -7.28
N ASP A 112 8.37 -12.13 -8.21
CA ASP A 112 8.57 -12.76 -9.52
C ASP A 112 9.53 -13.96 -9.36
N ALA A 113 9.07 -15.16 -9.67
CA ALA A 113 9.84 -16.40 -9.51
C ALA A 113 11.17 -16.42 -10.28
N ALA A 114 11.26 -15.66 -11.37
CA ALA A 114 12.50 -15.57 -12.15
C ALA A 114 13.50 -14.57 -11.56
N LYS A 115 13.00 -13.50 -10.88
CA LYS A 115 13.85 -12.42 -10.36
C LYS A 115 14.25 -12.61 -8.90
N GLY A 116 13.36 -13.21 -8.07
CA GLY A 116 13.55 -13.30 -6.64
C GLY A 116 13.36 -11.94 -5.94
N ILE A 117 14.15 -11.67 -4.90
CA ILE A 117 14.05 -10.47 -4.07
C ILE A 117 14.72 -9.26 -4.74
N GLU A 118 13.92 -8.27 -5.12
CA GLU A 118 14.38 -7.01 -5.67
C GLU A 118 14.62 -5.95 -4.57
N PRO A 119 15.39 -4.86 -4.81
CA PRO A 119 15.64 -3.82 -3.80
C PRO A 119 14.36 -3.20 -3.22
N GLN A 120 13.32 -3.05 -4.03
CA GLN A 120 12.03 -2.53 -3.57
C GLN A 120 11.34 -3.50 -2.60
N THR A 121 11.44 -4.80 -2.83
CA THR A 121 10.90 -5.83 -1.92
C THR A 121 11.51 -5.70 -0.52
N ARG A 122 12.82 -5.46 -0.43
CA ARG A 122 13.51 -5.25 0.87
C ARG A 122 12.98 -4.03 1.63
N LYS A 123 12.73 -2.92 0.92
CA LYS A 123 12.17 -1.70 1.53
C LYS A 123 10.77 -1.95 2.08
N LEU A 124 9.91 -2.59 1.29
CA LEU A 124 8.52 -2.89 1.66
C LEU A 124 8.44 -3.86 2.83
N PHE A 125 9.29 -4.90 2.83
CA PHE A 125 9.40 -5.84 3.95
C PHE A 125 9.74 -5.13 5.27
N LYS A 126 10.74 -4.24 5.25
CA LYS A 126 11.13 -3.48 6.45
C LYS A 126 9.97 -2.67 7.04
N VAL A 127 9.14 -2.08 6.19
CA VAL A 127 7.95 -1.35 6.65
C VAL A 127 6.95 -2.26 7.35
N CYS A 128 6.72 -3.45 6.80
CA CYS A 128 5.84 -4.45 7.42
C CYS A 128 6.41 -4.95 8.76
N ALA A 129 7.71 -5.26 8.79
CA ALA A 129 8.41 -5.74 9.98
C ALA A 129 8.43 -4.70 11.12
N MET A 130 8.57 -3.40 10.80
CA MET A 130 8.48 -2.32 11.82
C MET A 130 7.12 -2.25 12.50
N ARG A 131 6.10 -2.86 11.92
CA ARG A 131 4.74 -2.87 12.42
C ARG A 131 4.28 -4.23 12.96
N ASP A 132 5.16 -5.21 12.97
CA ASP A 132 4.87 -6.60 13.38
C ASP A 132 3.61 -7.18 12.69
N ILE A 133 3.33 -6.76 11.44
CA ILE A 133 2.20 -7.31 10.69
C ILE A 133 2.59 -8.60 9.95
N PRO A 134 1.69 -9.62 9.91
CA PRO A 134 1.92 -10.86 9.18
C PRO A 134 2.20 -10.61 7.70
N ILE A 135 3.18 -11.32 7.14
CA ILE A 135 3.54 -11.27 5.72
C ILE A 135 3.33 -12.65 5.10
N PHE A 136 2.49 -12.71 4.08
CA PHE A 136 2.23 -13.89 3.27
C PHE A 136 2.92 -13.69 1.92
N THR A 137 3.78 -14.61 1.52
CA THR A 137 4.56 -14.49 0.29
C THR A 137 3.93 -15.29 -0.83
N PHE A 138 3.66 -14.65 -1.97
CA PHE A 138 3.18 -15.29 -3.19
C PHE A 138 4.26 -15.21 -4.28
N ILE A 139 4.90 -16.34 -4.58
CA ILE A 139 5.89 -16.48 -5.64
C ILE A 139 5.16 -16.73 -6.95
N ASN A 140 5.11 -15.69 -7.79
CA ASN A 140 4.28 -15.60 -8.97
C ASN A 140 5.05 -15.91 -10.27
N LYS A 141 4.33 -16.23 -11.33
CA LYS A 141 4.81 -16.43 -12.70
C LYS A 141 5.52 -17.74 -12.94
N LEU A 142 5.12 -18.80 -12.28
CA LEU A 142 5.62 -20.15 -12.56
C LEU A 142 5.25 -20.69 -13.94
N ASP A 143 4.37 -20.02 -14.67
CA ASP A 143 4.09 -20.25 -16.09
C ASP A 143 5.27 -19.91 -17.01
N ARG A 144 6.35 -19.36 -16.47
CA ARG A 144 7.60 -19.01 -17.15
C ARG A 144 8.78 -19.72 -16.49
N GLU A 145 9.94 -19.68 -17.18
CA GLU A 145 11.19 -20.13 -16.57
C GLU A 145 11.43 -19.39 -15.25
N ALA A 146 11.65 -20.13 -14.19
CA ALA A 146 11.79 -19.66 -12.82
C ALA A 146 13.10 -20.16 -12.20
N ARG A 147 13.51 -19.51 -11.12
CA ARG A 147 14.60 -20.00 -10.26
C ARG A 147 14.13 -21.22 -9.47
N ASP A 148 15.09 -21.97 -8.95
CA ASP A 148 14.79 -23.09 -8.07
C ASP A 148 13.97 -22.64 -6.85
N PRO A 149 12.87 -23.34 -6.50
CA PRO A 149 12.06 -22.97 -5.35
C PRO A 149 12.82 -22.96 -4.02
N PHE A 150 13.77 -23.88 -3.80
CA PHE A 150 14.61 -23.89 -2.60
C PHE A 150 15.50 -22.66 -2.53
N ASP A 151 16.13 -22.26 -3.65
CA ASP A 151 16.93 -21.04 -3.71
C ASP A 151 16.12 -19.79 -3.38
N LEU A 152 14.85 -19.75 -3.77
CA LEU A 152 13.94 -18.65 -3.47
C LEU A 152 13.56 -18.59 -1.98
N LEU A 153 13.34 -19.74 -1.35
CA LEU A 153 13.09 -19.81 0.10
C LEU A 153 14.33 -19.40 0.90
N ASP A 154 15.50 -19.90 0.55
CA ASP A 154 16.77 -19.53 1.19
C ASP A 154 17.05 -18.02 1.06
N GLU A 155 16.75 -17.44 -0.11
CA GLU A 155 16.90 -16.00 -0.33
C GLU A 155 15.95 -15.21 0.57
N LEU A 156 14.68 -15.64 0.71
CA LEU A 156 13.70 -15.01 1.60
C LEU A 156 14.19 -15.01 3.05
N GLU A 157 14.62 -16.15 3.54
CA GLU A 157 15.08 -16.30 4.93
C GLU A 157 16.33 -15.49 5.20
N ARG A 158 17.31 -15.55 4.31
CA ARG A 158 18.57 -14.80 4.45
C ARG A 158 18.37 -13.30 4.38
N GLU A 159 17.56 -12.81 3.44
CA GLU A 159 17.39 -11.36 3.21
C GLU A 159 16.49 -10.70 4.25
N PHE A 160 15.54 -11.43 4.79
CA PHE A 160 14.53 -10.88 5.71
C PHE A 160 14.73 -11.32 7.16
N GLY A 161 15.51 -12.37 7.41
CA GLY A 161 15.75 -12.88 8.76
C GLY A 161 14.49 -13.49 9.40
N ILE A 162 13.57 -14.01 8.59
CA ILE A 162 12.36 -14.71 9.03
C ILE A 162 12.35 -16.11 8.45
N ASN A 163 11.72 -17.04 9.14
CA ASN A 163 11.51 -18.38 8.62
C ASN A 163 10.41 -18.40 7.55
N THR A 164 10.48 -19.36 6.65
CA THR A 164 9.46 -19.61 5.63
C THR A 164 8.78 -20.94 5.85
N TYR A 165 7.49 -21.02 5.47
CA TYR A 165 6.74 -22.27 5.42
C TYR A 165 6.02 -22.38 4.08
N PRO A 166 6.51 -23.20 3.15
CA PRO A 166 5.83 -23.41 1.87
C PRO A 166 4.52 -24.18 2.11
N MET A 167 3.40 -23.54 1.76
CA MET A 167 2.06 -24.11 1.88
C MET A 167 1.73 -25.06 0.74
N ASN A 168 2.26 -24.77 -0.46
CA ASN A 168 2.20 -25.61 -1.62
C ASN A 168 3.59 -25.77 -2.25
N TRP A 169 3.75 -26.76 -3.13
CA TRP A 169 4.99 -27.00 -3.83
C TRP A 169 4.77 -27.15 -5.33
N PRO A 170 5.50 -26.42 -6.20
CA PRO A 170 5.27 -26.44 -7.63
C PRO A 170 5.79 -27.73 -8.27
N ILE A 171 5.04 -28.26 -9.24
CA ILE A 171 5.41 -29.42 -10.04
C ILE A 171 5.94 -28.91 -11.39
N GLY A 172 7.25 -28.68 -11.45
CA GLY A 172 7.92 -28.06 -12.58
C GLY A 172 7.72 -26.54 -12.68
N CYS A 173 8.27 -25.95 -13.73
CA CYS A 173 8.09 -24.53 -14.06
C CYS A 173 8.10 -24.31 -15.58
N GLY A 174 7.66 -23.14 -16.04
CA GLY A 174 7.62 -22.77 -17.45
C GLY A 174 6.77 -23.75 -18.27
N GLN A 175 7.32 -24.27 -19.34
CA GLN A 175 6.64 -25.26 -20.21
C GLN A 175 6.42 -26.62 -19.54
N LYS A 176 7.20 -26.92 -18.51
CA LYS A 176 7.09 -28.15 -17.71
C LYS A 176 6.17 -28.01 -16.51
N PHE A 177 5.63 -26.84 -16.27
CA PHE A 177 4.71 -26.60 -15.15
C PHE A 177 3.43 -27.42 -15.32
N ARG A 178 3.13 -28.30 -14.35
CA ARG A 178 1.99 -29.22 -14.36
C ARG A 178 0.97 -28.88 -13.30
N GLY A 179 1.40 -28.29 -12.20
CA GLY A 179 0.54 -28.01 -11.07
C GLY A 179 1.29 -27.71 -9.79
N ASP A 180 0.56 -27.72 -8.69
CA ASP A 180 1.11 -27.60 -7.34
C ASP A 180 0.63 -28.75 -6.46
N TYR A 181 1.45 -29.12 -5.50
CA TYR A 181 1.08 -29.99 -4.40
C TYR A 181 0.70 -29.14 -3.17
N ASP A 182 -0.58 -29.15 -2.75
CA ASP A 182 -1.04 -28.53 -1.52
C ASP A 182 -0.67 -29.42 -0.33
N ARG A 183 0.25 -28.93 0.53
CA ARG A 183 0.79 -29.71 1.67
C ARG A 183 -0.22 -29.91 2.80
N ASP A 184 -1.12 -28.96 3.02
CA ASP A 184 -2.14 -29.03 4.08
C ASP A 184 -3.26 -30.01 3.69
N LYS A 185 -3.77 -29.89 2.47
CA LYS A 185 -4.84 -30.74 1.94
C LYS A 185 -4.32 -32.07 1.39
N ARG A 186 -3.01 -32.21 1.20
CA ARG A 186 -2.36 -33.36 0.53
C ARG A 186 -2.96 -33.67 -0.83
N GLN A 187 -3.16 -32.62 -1.63
CA GLN A 187 -3.79 -32.67 -2.94
C GLN A 187 -2.87 -32.14 -4.01
N ILE A 188 -2.98 -32.69 -5.22
CA ILE A 188 -2.36 -32.11 -6.40
C ILE A 188 -3.40 -31.30 -7.16
N LEU A 189 -3.05 -30.05 -7.41
CA LEU A 189 -3.81 -29.14 -8.24
C LEU A 189 -3.17 -29.09 -9.62
N PHE A 190 -3.88 -29.56 -10.65
CA PHE A 190 -3.34 -29.60 -12.01
C PHE A 190 -3.57 -28.29 -12.75
N PHE A 191 -2.57 -27.93 -13.54
CA PHE A 191 -2.65 -26.79 -14.44
C PHE A 191 -3.27 -27.22 -15.77
N ASP A 192 -4.46 -26.68 -16.10
CA ASP A 192 -5.07 -26.87 -17.40
C ASP A 192 -4.79 -25.66 -18.30
N ASN A 193 -4.02 -25.92 -19.37
CA ASN A 193 -3.70 -24.91 -20.37
C ASN A 193 -4.88 -24.55 -21.30
N ALA A 194 -5.96 -25.36 -21.32
CA ALA A 194 -7.05 -25.20 -22.27
C ALA A 194 -7.84 -23.90 -22.09
N HIS A 195 -7.98 -23.42 -20.87
CA HIS A 195 -8.80 -22.25 -20.53
C HIS A 195 -8.02 -20.95 -20.28
N ARG A 196 -6.69 -20.95 -20.36
CA ARG A 196 -5.80 -19.78 -20.24
C ARG A 196 -6.20 -18.79 -19.13
N GLY A 197 -6.50 -19.30 -17.93
CA GLY A 197 -6.79 -18.46 -16.77
C GLY A 197 -8.13 -17.73 -16.79
N ARG A 198 -9.10 -18.16 -17.58
CA ARG A 198 -10.45 -17.58 -17.64
C ARG A 198 -11.47 -18.30 -16.79
N GLU A 199 -11.21 -19.54 -16.42
CA GLU A 199 -12.09 -20.38 -15.62
C GLU A 199 -11.41 -20.85 -14.34
N LEU A 200 -12.22 -21.21 -13.35
CA LEU A 200 -11.77 -21.80 -12.09
C LEU A 200 -11.20 -23.20 -12.36
N ILE A 201 -10.05 -23.50 -11.74
CA ILE A 201 -9.39 -24.79 -11.87
C ILE A 201 -9.75 -25.63 -10.65
N HIS A 202 -10.27 -26.81 -10.86
CA HIS A 202 -10.54 -27.77 -9.78
C HIS A 202 -9.34 -28.70 -9.60
N GLY A 203 -8.97 -28.93 -8.34
CA GLY A 203 -7.94 -29.87 -7.98
C GLY A 203 -8.38 -31.33 -8.12
N VAL A 204 -7.40 -32.19 -8.36
CA VAL A 204 -7.58 -33.64 -8.27
C VAL A 204 -6.96 -34.13 -6.97
N GLU A 205 -7.76 -34.64 -6.07
CA GLU A 205 -7.27 -35.25 -4.85
C GLU A 205 -6.38 -36.45 -5.18
N CYS A 206 -5.14 -36.40 -4.73
CA CYS A 206 -4.17 -37.45 -4.91
C CYS A 206 -3.15 -37.41 -3.78
N GLU A 207 -3.08 -38.48 -3.01
CA GLU A 207 -2.07 -38.63 -1.97
C GLU A 207 -0.68 -38.78 -2.62
N ILE A 208 0.34 -38.19 -2.04
CA ILE A 208 1.72 -38.28 -2.55
C ILE A 208 2.25 -39.74 -2.55
N THR A 209 1.64 -40.60 -1.78
CA THR A 209 1.90 -42.03 -1.69
C THR A 209 1.23 -42.86 -2.78
N ASP A 210 0.28 -42.29 -3.52
CA ASP A 210 -0.43 -42.98 -4.61
C ASP A 210 0.41 -42.93 -5.91
N THR A 211 1.37 -43.82 -5.97
CA THR A 211 2.35 -43.86 -7.07
C THR A 211 1.72 -44.12 -8.44
N GLU A 212 0.69 -44.98 -8.52
CA GLU A 212 0.05 -45.31 -9.80
C GLU A 212 -0.69 -44.08 -10.36
N LYS A 213 -1.47 -43.41 -9.52
CA LYS A 213 -2.21 -42.23 -9.91
C LYS A 213 -1.29 -41.05 -10.22
N LEU A 214 -0.21 -40.86 -9.45
CA LEU A 214 0.81 -39.85 -9.73
C LEU A 214 1.52 -40.08 -11.05
N ASP A 215 1.91 -41.36 -11.35
CA ASP A 215 2.54 -41.70 -12.61
C ASP A 215 1.61 -41.45 -13.82
N GLU A 216 0.31 -41.68 -13.67
CA GLU A 216 -0.67 -41.36 -14.71
C GLU A 216 -0.82 -39.84 -14.93
N LEU A 217 -0.78 -39.06 -13.84
CA LEU A 217 -1.06 -37.62 -13.86
C LEU A 217 0.16 -36.76 -14.29
N ILE A 218 1.34 -37.05 -13.75
CA ILE A 218 2.56 -36.26 -13.97
C ILE A 218 3.72 -37.03 -14.58
N GLY A 219 3.60 -38.33 -14.64
CA GLY A 219 4.64 -39.25 -15.11
C GLY A 219 5.68 -39.61 -14.04
N PRO A 220 6.35 -40.76 -14.19
CA PRO A 220 7.22 -41.32 -13.15
C PRO A 220 8.40 -40.39 -12.77
N TYR A 221 8.99 -39.69 -13.74
CA TYR A 221 10.10 -38.76 -13.48
C TYR A 221 9.71 -37.59 -12.57
N GLN A 222 8.62 -36.91 -12.90
CA GLN A 222 8.13 -35.76 -12.10
C GLN A 222 7.58 -36.22 -10.75
N ARG A 223 7.02 -37.43 -10.66
CA ARG A 223 6.62 -38.02 -9.38
C ARG A 223 7.81 -38.22 -8.46
N GLU A 224 8.89 -38.85 -8.96
CA GLU A 224 10.10 -39.07 -8.16
C GLU A 224 10.69 -37.76 -7.66
N GLU A 225 10.81 -36.77 -8.54
CA GLU A 225 11.28 -35.43 -8.21
C GLU A 225 10.39 -34.76 -7.16
N LEU A 226 9.05 -34.82 -7.30
CA LEU A 226 8.10 -34.25 -6.34
C LEU A 226 8.22 -34.92 -4.97
N VAL A 227 8.25 -36.25 -4.91
CA VAL A 227 8.36 -37.00 -3.64
C VAL A 227 9.66 -36.63 -2.91
N GLU A 228 10.80 -36.64 -3.62
CA GLU A 228 12.09 -36.26 -3.04
C GLU A 228 12.08 -34.83 -2.51
N GLN A 229 11.53 -33.87 -3.27
CA GLN A 229 11.45 -32.48 -2.87
C GLN A 229 10.52 -32.28 -1.66
N VAL A 230 9.37 -32.96 -1.61
CA VAL A 230 8.44 -32.87 -0.47
C VAL A 230 9.05 -33.47 0.79
N GLU A 231 9.78 -34.62 0.69
CA GLU A 231 10.51 -35.19 1.82
C GLU A 231 11.59 -34.23 2.36
N LEU A 232 12.30 -33.55 1.46
CA LEU A 232 13.30 -32.53 1.85
C LEU A 232 12.65 -31.36 2.57
N ILE A 233 11.52 -30.87 2.07
CA ILE A 233 10.79 -29.75 2.70
C ILE A 233 10.28 -30.16 4.08
N ASP A 234 9.70 -31.34 4.20
CA ASP A 234 9.15 -31.83 5.48
C ASP A 234 10.25 -32.06 6.53
N GLY A 235 11.49 -32.34 6.06
CA GLY A 235 12.64 -32.48 6.94
C GLY A 235 13.41 -31.20 7.27
N ALA A 236 13.35 -30.18 6.41
CA ALA A 236 14.19 -28.99 6.49
C ALA A 236 13.41 -27.68 6.77
N SER A 237 12.12 -27.60 6.46
CA SER A 237 11.32 -26.39 6.72
C SER A 237 11.04 -26.22 8.21
N ALA A 238 10.81 -24.98 8.64
CA ALA A 238 10.27 -24.70 9.97
C ALA A 238 8.93 -25.42 10.17
N ASP A 239 8.61 -25.74 11.43
CA ASP A 239 7.29 -26.26 11.78
C ASP A 239 6.21 -25.20 11.52
N PHE A 240 5.01 -25.66 11.15
CA PHE A 240 3.86 -24.76 11.01
C PHE A 240 3.48 -24.18 12.37
N ASP A 241 3.58 -22.86 12.51
CA ASP A 241 3.23 -22.14 13.73
C ASP A 241 2.38 -20.91 13.40
N LEU A 242 1.09 -21.03 13.68
CA LEU A 242 0.11 -19.98 13.40
C LEU A 242 0.38 -18.69 14.21
N GLU A 243 0.86 -18.81 15.44
CA GLU A 243 1.20 -17.63 16.25
C GLU A 243 2.47 -16.94 15.73
N ALA A 244 3.47 -17.70 15.27
CA ALA A 244 4.64 -17.13 14.61
C ALA A 244 4.26 -16.40 13.31
N ILE A 245 3.29 -16.93 12.56
CA ILE A 245 2.73 -16.27 11.36
C ILE A 245 2.07 -14.95 11.75
N ARG A 246 1.19 -14.95 12.74
CA ARG A 246 0.44 -13.77 13.20
C ARG A 246 1.35 -12.65 13.72
N HIS A 247 2.51 -12.99 14.21
CA HIS A 247 3.52 -12.04 14.68
C HIS A 247 4.62 -11.72 13.66
N GLY A 248 4.44 -12.10 12.39
CA GLY A 248 5.38 -11.81 11.31
C GLY A 248 6.76 -12.48 11.43
N LYS A 249 6.88 -13.56 12.23
CA LYS A 249 8.12 -14.32 12.44
C LYS A 249 8.27 -15.52 11.51
N LEU A 250 7.17 -15.98 10.93
CA LEU A 250 7.09 -17.06 9.96
C LEU A 250 6.25 -16.57 8.78
N SER A 251 6.76 -16.66 7.56
CA SER A 251 6.01 -16.30 6.35
C SER A 251 5.50 -17.57 5.66
N PRO A 252 4.18 -17.76 5.55
CA PRO A 252 3.63 -18.75 4.64
C PRO A 252 3.96 -18.38 3.19
N VAL A 253 4.53 -19.34 2.44
CA VAL A 253 4.94 -19.14 1.04
C VAL A 253 4.04 -19.96 0.13
N PHE A 254 3.55 -19.32 -0.92
CA PHE A 254 2.71 -19.91 -1.95
C PHE A 254 3.36 -19.73 -3.31
N PHE A 255 3.28 -20.75 -4.12
CA PHE A 255 3.76 -20.76 -5.50
C PHE A 255 2.58 -20.78 -6.46
N GLY A 256 2.64 -20.01 -7.56
CA GLY A 256 1.54 -19.98 -8.52
C GLY A 256 1.76 -19.10 -9.74
N SER A 257 0.68 -18.93 -10.51
CA SER A 257 0.63 -18.02 -11.66
C SER A 257 -0.69 -17.23 -11.67
N ALA A 258 -0.60 -15.96 -11.31
CA ALA A 258 -1.76 -15.09 -11.34
C ALA A 258 -2.35 -14.93 -12.74
N LEU A 259 -1.52 -14.97 -13.79
CA LEU A 259 -1.98 -14.87 -15.18
C LEU A 259 -2.93 -16.01 -15.55
N ASN A 260 -2.61 -17.21 -15.10
CA ASN A 260 -3.33 -18.44 -15.46
C ASN A 260 -4.35 -18.88 -14.39
N ASN A 261 -4.62 -18.08 -13.36
CA ASN A 261 -5.47 -18.37 -12.19
C ASN A 261 -4.94 -19.53 -11.33
N PHE A 262 -3.67 -19.88 -11.45
CA PHE A 262 -3.14 -21.05 -10.82
C PHE A 262 -2.63 -20.74 -9.40
N GLY A 263 -3.03 -21.56 -8.42
CA GLY A 263 -2.68 -21.39 -7.01
C GLY A 263 -3.39 -20.22 -6.30
N ILE A 264 -4.32 -19.50 -6.97
CA ILE A 264 -4.99 -18.32 -6.41
C ILE A 264 -6.07 -18.68 -5.40
N GLU A 265 -6.96 -19.60 -5.75
CA GLU A 265 -8.06 -20.03 -4.87
C GLU A 265 -7.52 -20.70 -3.60
N PRO A 266 -6.58 -21.68 -3.68
CA PRO A 266 -5.96 -22.26 -2.50
C PRO A 266 -5.22 -21.21 -1.65
N PHE A 267 -4.52 -20.25 -2.29
CA PHE A 267 -3.92 -19.14 -1.56
C PHE A 267 -4.96 -18.38 -0.75
N LEU A 268 -6.06 -17.97 -1.38
CA LEU A 268 -7.09 -17.17 -0.71
C LEU A 268 -7.73 -17.91 0.46
N GLU A 269 -8.04 -19.19 0.28
CA GLU A 269 -8.61 -20.05 1.33
C GLU A 269 -7.68 -20.20 2.54
N HIS A 270 -6.40 -20.50 2.31
CA HIS A 270 -5.39 -20.63 3.37
C HIS A 270 -5.10 -19.28 4.04
N PHE A 271 -4.93 -18.23 3.24
CA PHE A 271 -4.68 -16.87 3.72
C PHE A 271 -5.78 -16.40 4.68
N LEU A 272 -7.06 -16.53 4.31
CA LEU A 272 -8.19 -16.08 5.14
C LEU A 272 -8.29 -16.80 6.48
N LYS A 273 -7.86 -18.05 6.55
CA LYS A 273 -7.82 -18.84 7.80
C LYS A 273 -6.64 -18.44 8.71
N MET A 274 -5.50 -18.10 8.12
CA MET A 274 -4.27 -17.79 8.85
C MET A 274 -4.14 -16.33 9.24
N THR A 275 -4.66 -15.41 8.39
CA THR A 275 -4.58 -13.98 8.67
C THR A 275 -5.48 -13.58 9.84
N THR A 276 -5.17 -12.47 10.47
CA THR A 276 -5.86 -11.99 11.67
C THR A 276 -7.12 -11.20 11.34
N SER A 277 -8.07 -11.16 12.28
CA SER A 277 -9.03 -10.07 12.40
C SER A 277 -8.29 -8.74 12.64
N PRO A 278 -8.97 -7.58 12.64
CA PRO A 278 -8.33 -6.29 12.85
C PRO A 278 -7.42 -6.27 14.08
N LEU A 279 -6.20 -5.76 13.90
CA LEU A 279 -5.20 -5.66 14.96
C LEU A 279 -5.41 -4.39 15.80
N PRO A 280 -5.05 -4.41 17.10
CA PRO A 280 -5.04 -3.23 17.95
C PRO A 280 -4.12 -2.13 17.39
N ARG A 281 -4.43 -0.88 17.74
CA ARG A 281 -3.67 0.30 17.34
C ARG A 281 -3.26 1.11 18.57
N VAL A 282 -2.07 1.71 18.51
CA VAL A 282 -1.60 2.57 19.59
C VAL A 282 -2.00 4.02 19.34
N ALA A 283 -2.58 4.66 20.35
CA ALA A 283 -2.91 6.08 20.36
C ALA A 283 -2.42 6.69 21.66
N GLU A 284 -1.51 7.66 21.61
CA GLU A 284 -0.91 8.33 22.80
C GLU A 284 -0.43 7.35 23.88
N GLY A 285 0.23 6.27 23.44
CA GLY A 285 0.75 5.21 24.32
C GLY A 285 -0.30 4.27 24.92
N LYS A 286 -1.58 4.39 24.53
CA LYS A 286 -2.65 3.46 24.89
C LYS A 286 -2.98 2.56 23.71
N GLU A 287 -3.20 1.28 23.99
CA GLU A 287 -3.71 0.34 23.01
C GLU A 287 -5.22 0.51 22.85
N ILE A 288 -5.68 0.71 21.62
CA ILE A 288 -7.08 0.76 21.21
C ILE A 288 -7.44 -0.61 20.67
N ASN A 289 -8.34 -1.31 21.34
CA ASN A 289 -8.79 -2.63 20.93
C ASN A 289 -9.88 -2.51 19.85
N PRO A 290 -9.80 -3.23 18.74
CA PRO A 290 -10.82 -3.20 17.70
C PRO A 290 -12.24 -3.54 18.19
N PHE A 291 -12.35 -4.35 19.24
CA PHE A 291 -13.61 -4.79 19.83
C PHE A 291 -14.21 -3.82 20.85
N ASP A 292 -13.54 -2.69 21.13
CA ASP A 292 -14.12 -1.62 21.95
C ASP A 292 -15.37 -1.06 21.26
N GLU A 293 -16.38 -0.69 22.06
CA GLU A 293 -17.66 -0.18 21.52
C GLU A 293 -17.53 1.21 20.90
N ASN A 294 -16.60 2.03 21.42
CA ASN A 294 -16.40 3.40 20.97
C ASN A 294 -15.73 3.45 19.61
N PHE A 295 -16.32 4.21 18.70
CA PHE A 295 -15.79 4.41 17.35
C PHE A 295 -14.52 5.26 17.37
N THR A 296 -13.47 4.73 16.75
CA THR A 296 -12.26 5.48 16.41
C THR A 296 -11.80 5.15 15.00
N ALA A 297 -11.23 6.13 14.30
CA ALA A 297 -10.67 5.96 12.97
C ALA A 297 -9.55 6.96 12.71
N PHE A 298 -8.71 6.70 11.71
CA PHE A 298 -7.74 7.68 11.23
C PHE A 298 -7.76 7.80 9.71
N VAL A 299 -7.40 8.99 9.21
CA VAL A 299 -7.28 9.28 7.78
C VAL A 299 -5.90 8.84 7.31
N PHE A 300 -5.81 7.88 6.39
CA PHE A 300 -4.53 7.45 5.84
C PHE A 300 -4.30 7.92 4.41
N LYS A 301 -5.36 8.33 3.71
CA LYS A 301 -5.29 8.77 2.31
C LYS A 301 -6.34 9.84 2.03
N ILE A 302 -5.97 10.81 1.20
CA ILE A 302 -6.89 11.80 0.63
C ILE A 302 -6.73 11.75 -0.88
N GLN A 303 -7.84 11.81 -1.60
CA GLN A 303 -7.84 11.78 -3.05
C GLN A 303 -8.88 12.74 -3.61
N ALA A 304 -8.44 13.61 -4.53
CA ALA A 304 -9.32 14.56 -5.22
C ALA A 304 -9.54 14.15 -6.68
N ASN A 305 -10.63 14.67 -7.25
CA ASN A 305 -10.97 14.56 -8.67
C ASN A 305 -11.06 13.12 -9.21
N MET A 306 -11.43 12.15 -8.37
CA MET A 306 -11.69 10.78 -8.84
C MET A 306 -12.83 10.75 -9.87
N ASN A 307 -13.83 11.63 -9.71
CA ASN A 307 -14.85 11.86 -10.71
C ASN A 307 -14.62 13.22 -11.39
N LYS A 308 -14.22 13.20 -12.65
CA LYS A 308 -13.94 14.41 -13.46
C LYS A 308 -15.15 15.37 -13.55
N ALA A 309 -16.38 14.82 -13.43
CA ALA A 309 -17.61 15.62 -13.52
C ALA A 309 -17.94 16.39 -12.24
N HIS A 310 -17.54 15.89 -11.07
CA HIS A 310 -17.98 16.43 -9.77
C HIS A 310 -16.87 17.09 -8.94
N ARG A 311 -15.60 17.01 -9.35
CA ARG A 311 -14.44 17.56 -8.62
C ARG A 311 -14.51 17.24 -7.13
N ASP A 312 -14.81 15.99 -6.84
CA ASP A 312 -14.92 15.44 -5.49
C ASP A 312 -13.55 15.35 -4.80
N ARG A 313 -13.56 15.44 -3.48
CA ARG A 313 -12.43 15.12 -2.62
C ARG A 313 -12.90 14.12 -1.58
N ILE A 314 -12.18 13.00 -1.46
CA ILE A 314 -12.52 11.89 -0.58
C ILE A 314 -11.37 11.67 0.38
N ALA A 315 -11.68 11.61 1.68
CA ALA A 315 -10.77 11.14 2.71
C ALA A 315 -11.07 9.66 3.00
N PHE A 316 -10.05 8.81 2.90
CA PHE A 316 -10.13 7.40 3.24
C PHE A 316 -9.73 7.20 4.69
N MET A 317 -10.64 6.63 5.46
CA MET A 317 -10.49 6.40 6.88
C MET A 317 -10.45 4.90 7.19
N ARG A 318 -9.46 4.48 7.98
CA ARG A 318 -9.40 3.15 8.59
C ARG A 318 -10.13 3.19 9.92
N ILE A 319 -11.15 2.37 10.10
CA ILE A 319 -11.85 2.21 11.39
C ILE A 319 -10.99 1.31 12.29
N CYS A 320 -10.61 1.82 13.47
CA CYS A 320 -9.73 1.13 14.42
C CYS A 320 -10.49 0.42 15.53
N SER A 321 -11.61 0.97 15.97
CA SER A 321 -12.49 0.36 16.99
C SER A 321 -13.95 0.71 16.75
N GLY A 322 -14.83 -0.12 17.29
CA GLY A 322 -16.26 0.12 17.34
C GLY A 322 -16.97 0.07 15.99
N LYS A 323 -18.07 0.81 15.90
CA LYS A 323 -18.99 0.84 14.77
C LYS A 323 -19.20 2.27 14.27
N PHE A 324 -19.04 2.47 12.99
CA PHE A 324 -19.48 3.67 12.29
C PHE A 324 -20.97 3.58 11.96
N GLU A 325 -21.72 4.67 12.15
CA GLU A 325 -23.13 4.79 11.81
C GLU A 325 -23.37 6.07 11.02
N ARG A 326 -24.04 5.95 9.87
CA ARG A 326 -24.36 7.08 9.00
C ARG A 326 -25.26 8.10 9.72
N GLY A 327 -24.92 9.37 9.58
CA GLY A 327 -25.71 10.48 10.16
C GLY A 327 -25.46 10.75 11.64
N LYS A 328 -24.62 9.96 12.31
CA LYS A 328 -24.13 10.24 13.67
C LYS A 328 -23.10 11.38 13.63
N ASP A 329 -23.03 12.16 14.69
CA ASP A 329 -22.03 13.22 14.85
C ASP A 329 -20.73 12.60 15.41
N TYR A 330 -19.63 12.89 14.74
CA TYR A 330 -18.28 12.48 15.11
C TYR A 330 -17.42 13.70 15.42
N TYR A 331 -16.26 13.45 16.03
CA TYR A 331 -15.34 14.49 16.44
C TYR A 331 -14.01 14.36 15.68
N HIS A 332 -13.61 15.44 15.03
CA HIS A 332 -12.30 15.59 14.39
C HIS A 332 -11.32 16.15 15.41
N VAL A 333 -10.40 15.34 15.87
CA VAL A 333 -9.52 15.64 17.01
C VAL A 333 -8.59 16.82 16.70
N GLN A 334 -7.84 16.75 15.59
CA GLN A 334 -6.90 17.80 15.18
C GLN A 334 -7.59 19.13 14.85
N GLY A 335 -8.79 19.05 14.29
CA GLY A 335 -9.60 20.22 13.96
C GLY A 335 -10.42 20.77 15.13
N ASN A 336 -10.43 20.08 16.27
CA ASN A 336 -11.23 20.41 17.47
C ASN A 336 -12.70 20.73 17.15
N LYS A 337 -13.35 19.92 16.29
CA LYS A 337 -14.67 20.21 15.76
C LYS A 337 -15.52 18.96 15.58
N ALA A 338 -16.79 19.04 16.00
CA ALA A 338 -17.77 18.02 15.65
C ALA A 338 -18.25 18.21 14.20
N PHE A 339 -18.51 17.11 13.52
CA PHE A 339 -19.03 17.08 12.16
C PHE A 339 -19.89 15.84 11.94
N ARG A 340 -20.71 15.86 10.89
CA ARG A 340 -21.61 14.75 10.53
C ARG A 340 -21.18 14.14 9.20
N LEU A 341 -20.97 12.84 9.18
CA LEU A 341 -20.70 12.07 7.97
C LEU A 341 -22.03 11.65 7.33
N SER A 342 -22.45 12.37 6.30
CA SER A 342 -23.77 12.17 5.66
C SER A 342 -23.75 11.18 4.50
N GLN A 343 -22.63 11.01 3.84
CA GLN A 343 -22.48 10.17 2.64
C GLN A 343 -21.17 9.37 2.68
N PRO A 344 -21.00 8.45 3.65
CA PRO A 344 -19.87 7.54 3.66
C PRO A 344 -20.01 6.56 2.50
N GLN A 345 -18.92 6.30 1.82
CA GLN A 345 -18.86 5.45 0.65
C GLN A 345 -17.94 4.27 0.91
N GLN A 346 -18.37 3.12 0.46
CA GLN A 346 -17.55 1.92 0.34
C GLN A 346 -17.15 1.77 -1.13
N MET A 347 -15.93 1.39 -1.37
CA MET A 347 -15.41 1.16 -2.72
C MET A 347 -15.58 -0.32 -3.07
N MET A 348 -16.59 -0.61 -3.88
CA MET A 348 -16.86 -1.97 -4.34
C MET A 348 -16.44 -2.09 -5.82
N ALA A 349 -15.24 -2.60 -6.06
CA ALA A 349 -14.69 -2.76 -7.40
C ALA A 349 -14.88 -1.48 -8.27
N ASP A 350 -15.79 -1.52 -9.25
CA ASP A 350 -16.09 -0.39 -10.15
C ASP A 350 -17.12 0.60 -9.58
N GLU A 351 -17.79 0.29 -8.46
CA GLU A 351 -18.92 1.06 -7.95
C GLU A 351 -18.65 1.63 -6.56
N ARG A 352 -19.22 2.81 -6.31
CA ARG A 352 -19.26 3.43 -5.00
C ARG A 352 -20.65 3.22 -4.40
N ALA A 353 -20.72 2.50 -3.30
CA ALA A 353 -21.96 2.32 -2.56
C ALA A 353 -21.98 3.21 -1.33
N VAL A 354 -23.10 3.90 -1.09
CA VAL A 354 -23.33 4.57 0.19
C VAL A 354 -23.68 3.51 1.22
N ILE A 355 -22.99 3.56 2.36
CA ILE A 355 -23.16 2.59 3.45
C ILE A 355 -23.81 3.25 4.66
N ASP A 356 -24.58 2.49 5.41
CA ASP A 356 -25.19 2.93 6.65
C ASP A 356 -24.34 2.61 7.87
N GLU A 357 -23.58 1.52 7.80
CA GLU A 357 -22.75 1.00 8.90
C GLU A 357 -21.41 0.48 8.39
N ALA A 358 -20.37 0.61 9.22
CA ALA A 358 -19.06 -0.02 9.02
C ALA A 358 -18.42 -0.31 10.40
N TYR A 359 -17.49 -1.24 10.45
CA TYR A 359 -16.94 -1.77 11.69
C TYR A 359 -15.42 -1.68 11.71
N ALA A 360 -14.83 -1.83 12.89
CA ALA A 360 -13.39 -1.93 13.00
C ALA A 360 -12.82 -2.93 11.98
N GLY A 361 -11.79 -2.52 11.25
CA GLY A 361 -11.27 -3.25 10.11
C GLY A 361 -11.68 -2.67 8.76
N ASP A 362 -12.85 -2.07 8.64
CA ASP A 362 -13.29 -1.49 7.37
C ASP A 362 -12.55 -0.20 7.02
N ILE A 363 -12.55 0.09 5.74
CA ILE A 363 -12.10 1.36 5.18
C ILE A 363 -13.30 2.04 4.55
N ILE A 364 -13.55 3.26 4.96
CA ILE A 364 -14.62 4.09 4.40
C ILE A 364 -14.04 5.32 3.71
N GLY A 365 -14.62 5.69 2.57
CA GLY A 365 -14.38 6.96 1.91
C GLY A 365 -15.44 7.97 2.33
N VAL A 366 -15.04 9.15 2.76
CA VAL A 366 -15.95 10.21 3.13
C VAL A 366 -15.70 11.46 2.30
N PHE A 367 -16.77 12.13 1.89
CA PHE A 367 -16.63 13.43 1.21
C PHE A 367 -15.92 14.41 2.14
N ASP A 368 -14.85 15.01 1.65
CA ASP A 368 -14.03 15.96 2.39
C ASP A 368 -14.17 17.36 1.80
N PRO A 369 -14.79 18.31 2.52
CA PRO A 369 -14.85 19.69 2.09
C PRO A 369 -13.51 20.46 2.23
N GLY A 370 -12.41 19.76 2.53
CA GLY A 370 -11.07 20.32 2.71
C GLY A 370 -10.68 20.51 4.18
N ILE A 371 -11.30 19.75 5.08
CA ILE A 371 -11.04 19.84 6.53
C ILE A 371 -10.07 18.77 7.04
N PHE A 372 -9.94 17.66 6.33
CA PHE A 372 -9.09 16.55 6.75
C PHE A 372 -7.66 16.64 6.19
N SER A 373 -6.74 16.16 6.99
CA SER A 373 -5.33 15.90 6.63
C SER A 373 -5.01 14.43 6.84
N ILE A 374 -3.99 13.92 6.15
CA ILE A 374 -3.46 12.57 6.38
C ILE A 374 -2.92 12.50 7.81
N GLY A 375 -3.29 11.46 8.55
CA GLY A 375 -2.96 11.28 9.96
C GLY A 375 -4.02 11.80 10.93
N ASP A 376 -5.06 12.49 10.45
CA ASP A 376 -6.12 12.99 11.34
C ASP A 376 -6.90 11.85 11.99
N THR A 377 -7.26 12.06 13.26
CA THR A 377 -8.04 11.14 14.08
C THR A 377 -9.48 11.58 14.14
N ILE A 378 -10.38 10.62 13.97
CA ILE A 378 -11.82 10.78 14.11
C ILE A 378 -12.30 9.82 15.21
N CYS A 379 -13.08 10.31 16.16
CA CYS A 379 -13.63 9.51 17.26
C CYS A 379 -15.06 9.93 17.61
N GLU A 380 -15.67 9.26 18.55
CA GLU A 380 -16.92 9.71 19.17
C GLU A 380 -16.70 10.97 19.99
N LYS A 381 -17.75 11.79 20.10
CA LYS A 381 -17.69 13.03 20.88
C LYS A 381 -17.51 12.70 22.36
N GLY A 382 -16.45 13.23 22.95
CA GLY A 382 -16.11 13.01 24.37
C GLY A 382 -14.96 12.04 24.58
N GLU A 383 -14.58 11.30 23.56
CA GLU A 383 -13.37 10.47 23.57
C GLU A 383 -12.12 11.34 23.42
N LYS A 384 -11.07 10.97 24.18
CA LYS A 384 -9.74 11.58 24.08
C LYS A 384 -8.78 10.56 23.50
N VAL A 385 -8.87 10.35 22.20
CA VAL A 385 -8.01 9.42 21.46
C VAL A 385 -7.36 10.20 20.32
N ARG A 386 -6.03 10.14 20.22
CA ARG A 386 -5.28 10.69 19.11
C ARG A 386 -4.28 9.66 18.62
N PHE A 387 -4.45 9.17 17.41
CA PHE A 387 -3.46 8.29 16.79
C PHE A 387 -2.20 9.08 16.44
N GLU A 388 -1.06 8.40 16.48
CA GLU A 388 0.19 8.97 16.02
C GLU A 388 0.08 9.33 14.53
N GLY A 389 0.62 10.49 14.16
CA GLY A 389 0.59 10.94 12.78
C GLY A 389 1.36 9.99 11.85
N ILE A 390 0.97 9.95 10.59
CA ILE A 390 1.70 9.20 9.58
C ILE A 390 2.93 10.02 9.15
N PRO A 391 4.15 9.50 9.29
CA PRO A 391 5.36 10.24 8.93
C PRO A 391 5.40 10.54 7.43
N THR A 392 5.87 11.72 7.08
CA THR A 392 6.11 12.16 5.71
C THR A 392 7.57 11.90 5.36
N PHE A 393 7.83 11.29 4.20
CA PHE A 393 9.20 11.03 3.75
C PHE A 393 9.87 12.33 3.31
N ALA A 394 11.16 12.46 3.64
CA ALA A 394 11.96 13.55 3.15
C ALA A 394 12.09 13.46 1.62
N PRO A 395 11.86 14.55 0.87
CA PRO A 395 12.09 14.56 -0.56
C PRO A 395 13.56 14.36 -0.91
N GLU A 396 13.80 13.63 -1.99
CA GLU A 396 15.14 13.39 -2.54
C GLU A 396 15.41 14.22 -3.81
N HIS A 397 14.33 14.72 -4.45
CA HIS A 397 14.41 15.50 -5.69
C HIS A 397 13.62 16.79 -5.54
N PHE A 398 14.21 17.90 -6.04
CA PHE A 398 13.61 19.22 -5.94
C PHE A 398 13.56 19.89 -7.31
N ALA A 399 12.47 20.60 -7.56
CA ALA A 399 12.32 21.42 -8.76
C ALA A 399 11.62 22.75 -8.43
N MET A 400 12.02 23.81 -9.12
CA MET A 400 11.24 25.03 -9.19
C MET A 400 10.12 24.83 -10.19
N VAL A 401 8.89 25.09 -9.75
CA VAL A 401 7.67 24.98 -10.56
C VAL A 401 7.03 26.34 -10.67
N GLU A 402 6.80 26.78 -11.89
CA GLU A 402 6.24 28.08 -12.23
C GLU A 402 5.03 27.91 -13.13
N GLN A 403 3.99 28.71 -12.91
CA GLN A 403 2.86 28.77 -13.84
C GLN A 403 3.29 29.44 -15.17
N VAL A 404 2.75 28.96 -16.28
CA VAL A 404 3.03 29.53 -17.60
C VAL A 404 2.03 30.64 -17.94
N ASP A 405 0.76 30.46 -17.62
CA ASP A 405 -0.34 31.38 -17.96
C ASP A 405 -0.84 32.13 -16.70
N SER A 406 -0.54 33.42 -16.61
CA SER A 406 -0.93 34.28 -15.49
C SER A 406 -2.45 34.37 -15.28
N MET A 407 -3.28 34.13 -16.32
CA MET A 407 -4.73 34.12 -16.22
C MET A 407 -5.25 32.91 -15.46
N LYS A 408 -4.47 31.83 -15.36
CA LYS A 408 -4.81 30.60 -14.67
C LYS A 408 -4.25 30.49 -13.24
N ARG A 409 -3.81 31.61 -12.67
CA ARG A 409 -3.20 31.66 -11.32
C ARG A 409 -4.03 30.96 -10.24
N LYS A 410 -5.35 31.18 -10.21
CA LYS A 410 -6.23 30.57 -9.22
C LYS A 410 -6.33 29.05 -9.39
N GLN A 411 -6.43 28.59 -10.62
CA GLN A 411 -6.50 27.16 -10.96
C GLN A 411 -5.18 26.46 -10.62
N PHE A 412 -4.04 27.08 -10.96
CA PHE A 412 -2.73 26.59 -10.63
C PHE A 412 -2.54 26.46 -9.11
N ALA A 413 -2.80 27.54 -8.35
CA ALA A 413 -2.71 27.52 -6.90
C ALA A 413 -3.62 26.44 -6.26
N LYS A 414 -4.86 26.32 -6.76
CA LYS A 414 -5.79 25.28 -6.30
C LYS A 414 -5.25 23.88 -6.58
N GLY A 415 -4.76 23.61 -7.81
CA GLY A 415 -4.21 22.32 -8.21
C GLY A 415 -2.99 21.93 -7.38
N MET A 416 -2.04 22.85 -7.23
CA MET A 416 -0.84 22.63 -6.42
C MET A 416 -1.20 22.27 -4.97
N ASN A 417 -2.09 23.03 -4.33
CA ASN A 417 -2.51 22.79 -2.96
C ASN A 417 -3.24 21.44 -2.81
N GLN A 418 -4.15 21.09 -3.73
CA GLN A 418 -4.87 19.82 -3.65
C GLN A 418 -3.93 18.62 -3.82
N ILE A 419 -3.05 18.64 -4.82
CA ILE A 419 -2.09 17.56 -5.08
C ILE A 419 -1.11 17.41 -3.90
N ALA A 420 -0.70 18.53 -3.26
CA ALA A 420 0.12 18.48 -2.05
C ALA A 420 -0.63 17.90 -0.83
N GLN A 421 -1.90 18.24 -0.65
CA GLN A 421 -2.73 17.71 0.43
C GLN A 421 -3.03 16.22 0.29
N GLU A 422 -3.00 15.69 -0.93
CA GLU A 422 -3.05 14.24 -1.20
C GLU A 422 -1.71 13.54 -0.85
N GLY A 423 -0.65 14.33 -0.58
CA GLY A 423 0.69 13.83 -0.30
C GLY A 423 1.44 13.33 -1.53
N ALA A 424 0.97 13.63 -2.73
CA ALA A 424 1.66 13.25 -3.96
C ALA A 424 2.94 14.07 -4.21
N ILE A 425 3.00 15.27 -3.65
CA ILE A 425 4.15 16.19 -3.70
C ILE A 425 4.24 16.95 -2.39
N GLN A 426 5.42 17.52 -2.10
CA GLN A 426 5.61 18.52 -1.04
C GLN A 426 5.91 19.89 -1.65
N ILE A 427 5.32 20.93 -1.08
CA ILE A 427 5.48 22.31 -1.58
C ILE A 427 6.22 23.13 -0.55
N PHE A 428 7.22 23.87 -1.02
CA PHE A 428 8.02 24.78 -0.21
C PHE A 428 8.04 26.17 -0.83
N PHE A 429 7.97 27.17 0.02
CA PHE A 429 7.96 28.58 -0.37
C PHE A 429 9.27 29.24 0.00
N GLU A 430 9.81 30.03 -0.91
CA GLU A 430 10.81 31.00 -0.52
C GLU A 430 10.14 32.12 0.30
N PRO A 431 10.77 32.63 1.35
CA PRO A 431 10.20 33.71 2.15
C PRO A 431 9.81 34.91 1.27
N ASN A 432 8.59 35.39 1.45
CA ASN A 432 7.97 36.48 0.67
C ASN A 432 7.67 36.17 -0.81
N SER A 433 7.74 34.91 -1.26
CA SER A 433 7.29 34.50 -2.58
C SER A 433 5.82 34.06 -2.56
N GLY A 434 5.12 34.23 -3.69
CA GLY A 434 3.75 33.76 -3.86
C GLY A 434 3.67 32.36 -4.43
N LEU A 435 2.43 31.82 -4.52
CA LEU A 435 2.13 30.51 -5.12
C LEU A 435 2.43 30.41 -6.64
N GLU A 436 2.85 31.49 -7.27
CA GLU A 436 3.17 31.54 -8.70
C GLU A 436 4.45 30.82 -9.05
N ARG A 437 5.34 30.73 -8.06
CA ARG A 437 6.65 30.11 -8.17
C ARG A 437 6.95 29.39 -6.87
N VAL A 438 6.97 28.08 -6.90
CA VAL A 438 7.14 27.24 -5.70
C VAL A 438 8.24 26.19 -5.92
N ILE A 439 8.90 25.81 -4.85
CA ILE A 439 9.79 24.66 -4.85
C ILE A 439 8.94 23.42 -4.55
N VAL A 440 9.01 22.44 -5.41
CA VAL A 440 8.35 21.13 -5.24
C VAL A 440 9.41 20.11 -4.90
N GLY A 441 9.19 19.39 -3.80
CA GLY A 441 9.96 18.24 -3.39
C GLY A 441 9.20 16.95 -3.61
N VAL A 442 9.88 15.91 -4.09
CA VAL A 442 9.33 14.58 -4.34
C VAL A 442 10.34 13.50 -3.95
N VAL A 443 9.85 12.31 -3.61
CA VAL A 443 10.69 11.14 -3.32
C VAL A 443 11.26 10.55 -4.61
N GLY A 444 10.50 10.54 -5.70
CA GLY A 444 10.93 10.01 -6.99
C GLY A 444 10.55 10.92 -8.17
N VAL A 445 11.36 10.88 -9.22
CA VAL A 445 11.24 11.80 -10.37
C VAL A 445 9.94 11.65 -11.16
N LEU A 446 9.32 10.46 -11.17
CA LEU A 446 8.04 10.24 -11.86
C LEU A 446 6.90 11.05 -11.23
N GLN A 447 6.98 11.40 -9.95
CA GLN A 447 5.98 12.26 -9.31
C GLN A 447 5.89 13.65 -9.95
N PHE A 448 6.97 14.17 -10.52
CA PHE A 448 6.92 15.41 -11.31
C PHE A 448 6.11 15.25 -12.60
N GLU A 449 6.23 14.13 -13.29
CA GLU A 449 5.45 13.87 -14.51
C GLU A 449 3.96 13.71 -14.19
N VAL A 450 3.65 13.07 -13.06
CA VAL A 450 2.28 12.97 -12.54
C VAL A 450 1.72 14.35 -12.21
N LEU A 451 2.52 15.21 -11.55
CA LEU A 451 2.14 16.59 -11.27
C LEU A 451 1.81 17.36 -12.55
N GLU A 452 2.69 17.31 -13.55
CA GLU A 452 2.49 17.97 -14.85
C GLU A 452 1.21 17.47 -15.55
N HIS A 453 1.04 16.14 -15.60
CA HIS A 453 -0.14 15.53 -16.20
C HIS A 453 -1.43 15.95 -15.49
N ARG A 454 -1.47 15.89 -14.17
CA ARG A 454 -2.65 16.22 -13.37
C ARG A 454 -3.01 17.69 -13.43
N LEU A 455 -2.02 18.60 -13.33
CA LEU A 455 -2.29 20.04 -13.50
C LEU A 455 -2.87 20.36 -14.86
N LYS A 456 -2.39 19.71 -15.91
CA LYS A 456 -2.90 19.90 -17.26
C LYS A 456 -4.29 19.30 -17.44
N SER A 457 -4.51 18.05 -17.05
CA SER A 457 -5.76 17.31 -17.30
C SER A 457 -6.90 17.71 -16.37
N GLU A 458 -6.62 18.00 -15.09
CA GLU A 458 -7.64 18.28 -14.07
C GLU A 458 -7.90 19.79 -13.89
N TYR A 459 -6.86 20.63 -14.05
CA TYR A 459 -6.94 22.07 -13.78
C TYR A 459 -6.73 22.93 -15.03
N GLY A 460 -6.36 22.30 -16.16
CA GLY A 460 -6.12 23.00 -17.43
C GLY A 460 -4.91 23.92 -17.40
N CYS A 461 -3.94 23.68 -16.52
CA CYS A 461 -2.76 24.50 -16.30
C CYS A 461 -1.51 23.83 -16.85
N ASP A 462 -0.74 24.54 -17.65
CA ASP A 462 0.63 24.15 -18.01
C ASP A 462 1.61 24.77 -17.00
N LEU A 463 2.67 24.04 -16.71
CA LEU A 463 3.74 24.49 -15.82
C LEU A 463 5.10 24.52 -16.52
N ARG A 464 6.02 25.31 -15.98
CA ARG A 464 7.45 25.24 -16.31
C ARG A 464 8.17 24.64 -15.11
N ARG A 465 8.94 23.58 -15.34
CA ARG A 465 9.77 22.94 -14.31
C ARG A 465 11.24 23.18 -14.58
N THR A 466 11.97 23.55 -13.55
CA THR A 466 13.43 23.65 -13.56
C THR A 466 13.96 22.83 -12.40
N ASN A 467 14.70 21.78 -12.68
CA ASN A 467 15.29 20.92 -11.64
C ASN A 467 16.30 21.70 -10.81
N LEU A 468 16.30 21.48 -9.50
CA LEU A 468 17.22 22.06 -8.55
C LEU A 468 18.20 21.00 -8.04
N GLY A 469 19.42 21.42 -7.72
CA GLY A 469 20.48 20.50 -7.25
C GLY A 469 20.38 20.11 -5.77
N TYR A 470 19.27 20.39 -5.10
CA TYR A 470 19.05 19.96 -3.72
C TYR A 470 18.66 18.49 -3.64
N SER A 471 19.11 17.82 -2.58
CA SER A 471 18.83 16.40 -2.34
C SER A 471 18.50 16.07 -0.87
N GLN A 472 18.61 17.06 0.01
CA GLN A 472 18.39 16.88 1.45
C GLN A 472 17.51 18.00 1.99
N ILE A 473 16.74 17.68 3.03
CA ILE A 473 15.90 18.64 3.76
C ILE A 473 16.02 18.42 5.25
N ARG A 474 15.96 19.50 6.03
CA ARG A 474 15.94 19.47 7.50
C ARG A 474 15.00 20.52 8.05
N TRP A 475 14.23 20.16 9.06
CA TRP A 475 13.33 21.06 9.79
C TRP A 475 14.12 21.80 10.89
N ILE A 476 13.86 23.10 11.04
CA ILE A 476 14.42 23.91 12.12
C ILE A 476 13.55 23.71 13.36
N GLU A 477 14.11 23.11 14.42
CA GLU A 477 13.41 22.85 15.69
C GLU A 477 13.51 24.00 16.70
N ASN A 478 14.35 24.99 16.44
CA ASN A 478 14.53 26.12 17.36
C ASN A 478 13.29 27.03 17.36
N GLU A 479 12.58 27.09 18.47
CA GLU A 479 11.47 28.02 18.65
C GLU A 479 11.98 29.47 18.63
N GLY A 480 11.28 30.34 17.89
CA GLY A 480 11.56 31.77 17.80
C GLY A 480 12.85 32.15 17.08
N LEU A 481 13.58 31.21 16.49
CA LEU A 481 14.75 31.50 15.68
C LEU A 481 14.33 32.22 14.39
N ASP A 482 14.93 33.40 14.13
CA ASP A 482 14.79 34.04 12.82
C ASP A 482 15.82 33.43 11.85
N PRO A 483 15.35 32.65 10.83
CA PRO A 483 16.28 32.01 9.89
C PRO A 483 17.15 32.98 9.09
N LYS A 484 16.81 34.27 9.04
CA LYS A 484 17.63 35.32 8.41
C LYS A 484 18.94 35.55 9.14
N THR A 485 19.02 35.16 10.40
CA THR A 485 20.24 35.30 11.21
C THR A 485 21.25 34.19 10.98
N LEU A 486 20.82 33.11 10.30
CA LEU A 486 21.66 31.95 10.02
C LEU A 486 22.69 32.26 8.94
N LYS A 487 23.89 31.78 9.16
CA LYS A 487 24.95 31.76 8.15
C LYS A 487 24.71 30.55 7.24
N LEU A 488 24.21 30.79 6.03
CA LEU A 488 23.92 29.76 5.04
C LEU A 488 24.95 29.82 3.91
N SER A 489 25.38 28.65 3.43
CA SER A 489 26.20 28.56 2.22
C SER A 489 25.34 28.72 0.97
N HIS A 490 25.94 28.89 -0.19
CA HIS A 490 25.24 28.90 -1.47
C HIS A 490 24.58 27.53 -1.82
N ASP A 491 25.05 26.46 -1.15
CA ASP A 491 24.53 25.09 -1.28
C ASP A 491 23.33 24.82 -0.36
N THR A 492 22.87 25.84 0.36
CA THR A 492 21.79 25.76 1.34
C THR A 492 20.75 26.85 1.08
N LYS A 493 19.48 26.51 1.15
CA LYS A 493 18.40 27.49 1.01
C LYS A 493 17.38 27.35 2.14
N TRP A 494 16.99 28.47 2.71
CA TRP A 494 15.89 28.56 3.65
C TRP A 494 14.57 28.60 2.88
N VAL A 495 13.62 27.75 3.30
CA VAL A 495 12.27 27.64 2.76
C VAL A 495 11.25 27.46 3.89
N GLN A 496 9.98 27.62 3.58
CA GLN A 496 8.86 27.32 4.47
C GLN A 496 7.94 26.28 3.83
N ASP A 497 7.42 25.35 4.63
CA ASP A 497 6.36 24.45 4.16
C ASP A 497 5.00 25.18 4.08
N PHE A 498 3.97 24.46 3.66
CA PHE A 498 2.63 25.01 3.54
C PHE A 498 1.97 25.35 4.89
N ARG A 499 2.53 24.89 6.02
CA ARG A 499 2.13 25.22 7.39
C ARG A 499 2.92 26.41 7.96
N GLY A 500 3.87 26.93 7.20
CA GLY A 500 4.74 28.05 7.61
C GLY A 500 5.92 27.62 8.50
N LYS A 501 6.19 26.32 8.67
CA LYS A 501 7.37 25.83 9.38
C LYS A 501 8.63 26.15 8.57
N ASN A 502 9.68 26.56 9.26
CA ASN A 502 10.96 26.88 8.64
C ASN A 502 11.80 25.62 8.41
N LEU A 503 12.40 25.51 7.22
CA LEU A 503 13.23 24.39 6.81
C LEU A 503 14.44 24.89 6.04
N LEU A 504 15.45 24.04 6.00
CA LEU A 504 16.62 24.21 5.13
C LEU A 504 16.68 23.06 4.13
N ILE A 505 16.91 23.39 2.86
CA ILE A 505 17.22 22.42 1.81
C ILE A 505 18.68 22.52 1.42
N PHE A 506 19.32 21.38 1.17
CA PHE A 506 20.76 21.26 1.00
C PHE A 506 21.08 20.45 -0.25
N THR A 507 22.22 20.74 -0.87
CA THR A 507 22.71 19.96 -2.02
C THR A 507 23.37 18.64 -1.60
N SER A 508 23.88 18.54 -0.37
CA SER A 508 24.60 17.37 0.14
C SER A 508 24.65 17.33 1.68
N GLU A 509 25.03 16.18 2.24
CA GLU A 509 25.30 16.06 3.67
C GLU A 509 26.47 16.92 4.15
N TRP A 510 27.43 17.23 3.27
CA TRP A 510 28.51 18.13 3.59
C TRP A 510 27.99 19.54 3.87
N ALA A 511 27.05 20.03 3.08
CA ALA A 511 26.39 21.32 3.29
C ALA A 511 25.65 21.40 4.63
N ILE A 512 25.04 20.30 5.08
CA ILE A 512 24.38 20.19 6.40
C ILE A 512 25.45 20.39 7.50
N ARG A 513 26.54 19.63 7.44
CA ARG A 513 27.61 19.69 8.44
C ARG A 513 28.20 21.10 8.52
N TRP A 514 28.48 21.72 7.39
CA TRP A 514 29.00 23.08 7.32
C TRP A 514 28.07 24.11 7.99
N VAL A 515 26.77 24.06 7.69
CA VAL A 515 25.76 24.96 8.30
C VAL A 515 25.68 24.75 9.81
N MET A 516 25.74 23.50 10.30
CA MET A 516 25.73 23.22 11.74
C MET A 516 26.99 23.70 12.46
N GLU A 517 28.17 23.62 11.82
CA GLU A 517 29.42 24.15 12.36
C GLU A 517 29.38 25.67 12.50
N ASP A 518 28.87 26.38 11.48
CA ASP A 518 28.78 27.84 11.46
C ASP A 518 27.63 28.39 12.31
N ASN A 519 26.67 27.54 12.72
CA ASN A 519 25.53 27.88 13.56
C ASN A 519 25.38 26.90 14.73
N PRO A 520 26.27 26.96 15.76
CA PRO A 520 26.33 25.93 16.82
C PRO A 520 25.03 25.74 17.64
N ASN A 521 24.16 26.74 17.65
CA ASN A 521 22.88 26.68 18.37
C ASN A 521 21.73 26.16 17.50
N LEU A 522 21.94 25.90 16.23
CA LEU A 522 20.93 25.42 15.30
C LEU A 522 20.60 23.94 15.58
N LYS A 523 19.32 23.63 15.75
CA LYS A 523 18.82 22.27 15.88
C LYS A 523 18.03 21.90 14.62
N LEU A 524 18.46 20.83 13.98
CA LEU A 524 17.85 20.32 12.76
C LEU A 524 17.28 18.91 12.98
N ALA A 525 16.06 18.67 12.51
CA ALA A 525 15.43 17.35 12.50
C ALA A 525 15.29 16.80 11.07
N GLU A 526 15.36 15.49 10.94
CA GLU A 526 15.14 14.79 9.66
C GLU A 526 13.65 14.64 9.31
N PHE A 527 12.77 14.73 10.31
CA PHE A 527 11.34 14.58 10.16
C PHE A 527 10.62 15.76 10.81
N SER A 528 9.49 16.16 10.23
CA SER A 528 8.58 17.11 10.88
C SER A 528 7.94 16.42 12.08
N ARG A 529 8.25 16.85 13.29
CA ARG A 529 7.42 16.52 14.46
C ARG A 529 6.22 17.46 14.42
N ASP A 530 5.01 16.90 14.36
CA ASP A 530 3.82 17.68 14.67
C ASP A 530 3.92 18.07 16.15
N GLU A 531 3.92 19.36 16.42
CA GLU A 531 3.91 19.87 17.79
C GLU A 531 2.74 19.25 18.54
N GLN A 532 3.05 18.43 19.54
CA GLN A 532 2.16 18.23 20.65
C GLN A 532 2.01 19.60 21.31
N LYS A 533 0.93 20.31 21.00
CA LYS A 533 0.50 21.37 21.90
C LYS A 533 0.07 20.67 23.18
N GLU A 534 0.97 20.68 24.17
CA GLU A 534 0.61 20.51 25.56
C GLU A 534 -0.33 21.68 25.90
N ASP A 535 -1.63 21.40 26.01
CA ASP A 535 -2.58 22.26 26.71
C ASP A 535 -2.65 21.84 28.17
#